data_fdab2585fc37599201712fc7215228d0
#
_entry.id   fdab2585fc37599201712fc7215228d0
#
_cell.length_a   1.000
_cell.length_b   1.000
_cell.length_c   1.000
_cell.angle_alpha   90.00
_cell.angle_beta   90.00
_cell.angle_gamma   90.00
#
_symmetry.space_group_name_H-M   'P 1'
#
loop_
_entity.id
_entity.type
_entity.pdbx_description
1 polymer ?
#
loop_
_entity_poly.entity_id
_entity_poly.type
_entity_poly.pdbx_seq_one_letter_code
_entity_poly.pdbx_strand_id
1 'polypeptide(L)'
;ITALIQSSSATTVMVVSFVNAGLLTLVQAIGVIMGANIGTTITAWMVSLLGFKADISILAVPLMLLGFLFSNSKNDQHKNIGELIVGFSLLFLGLSFMKESVPDLKQTPEVLEFVRQWAGHGFWSVMIFLGVGTILTLILQSSSATMAITLIMLSMGWIPFPMACAMVLGENIGTTITANIAASVGNPAAKRAALSHTIFNVFGVVWALILFRPFLGLVGKIIELLGFPNPAAEGFAVSDPEGADGTAALYGLSMLHTL
;
A
#
# COMPACT_ATOMS: atom_id res chain seq x y z
N ILE A 1 7.95 -9.90 -10.82
CA ILE A 1 8.97 -9.96 -9.74
C ILE A 1 8.39 -9.32 -8.47
N THR A 2 8.02 -8.04 -8.49
CA THR A 2 7.52 -7.32 -7.29
C THR A 2 6.32 -8.02 -6.63
N ALA A 3 5.37 -8.50 -7.43
CA ALA A 3 4.20 -9.25 -6.92
C ALA A 3 4.59 -10.53 -6.14
N LEU A 4 5.71 -11.16 -6.49
CA LEU A 4 6.22 -12.35 -5.80
C LEU A 4 7.07 -11.98 -4.58
N ILE A 5 7.96 -11.00 -4.72
CA ILE A 5 8.86 -10.55 -3.64
C ILE A 5 8.11 -9.71 -2.61
N GLN A 6 6.94 -9.14 -2.99
CA GLN A 6 6.12 -8.23 -2.16
C GLN A 6 6.87 -6.99 -1.67
N SER A 7 7.90 -6.55 -2.43
CA SER A 7 8.69 -5.35 -2.14
C SER A 7 9.10 -4.63 -3.43
N SER A 8 8.47 -3.50 -3.70
CA SER A 8 8.84 -2.61 -4.79
C SER A 8 10.20 -1.94 -4.54
N SER A 9 10.49 -1.60 -3.28
CA SER A 9 11.79 -1.03 -2.89
C SER A 9 12.93 -2.01 -3.18
N ALA A 10 12.80 -3.29 -2.78
CA ALA A 10 13.80 -4.30 -3.08
C ALA A 10 13.99 -4.48 -4.60
N THR A 11 12.89 -4.55 -5.36
CA THR A 11 12.92 -4.67 -6.82
C THR A 11 13.63 -3.47 -7.46
N THR A 12 13.29 -2.24 -7.07
CA THR A 12 13.88 -1.04 -7.68
C THR A 12 15.35 -0.86 -7.31
N VAL A 13 15.73 -1.15 -6.05
CA VAL A 13 17.14 -1.12 -5.64
C VAL A 13 17.97 -2.17 -6.41
N MET A 14 17.42 -3.37 -6.60
CA MET A 14 18.06 -4.42 -7.40
C MET A 14 18.25 -3.96 -8.86
N VAL A 15 17.24 -3.36 -9.47
CA VAL A 15 17.29 -2.84 -10.84
C VAL A 15 18.33 -1.72 -10.96
N VAL A 16 18.33 -0.77 -10.01
CA VAL A 16 19.35 0.29 -9.95
C VAL A 16 20.77 -0.30 -9.85
N SER A 17 20.95 -1.34 -9.04
CA SER A 17 22.22 -2.04 -8.91
C SER A 17 22.64 -2.73 -10.20
N PHE A 18 21.72 -3.36 -10.92
CA PHE A 18 22.00 -3.97 -12.23
C PHE A 18 22.37 -2.94 -13.29
N VAL A 19 21.72 -1.78 -13.29
CA VAL A 19 22.11 -0.65 -14.17
C VAL A 19 23.50 -0.15 -13.81
N ASN A 20 23.80 -0.05 -12.51
CA ASN A 20 25.12 0.37 -12.03
C ASN A 20 26.23 -0.60 -12.46
N ALA A 21 25.94 -1.90 -12.48
CA ALA A 21 26.83 -2.95 -12.92
C ALA A 21 26.90 -3.12 -14.46
N GLY A 22 26.11 -2.35 -15.22
CA GLY A 22 26.04 -2.48 -16.68
C GLY A 22 25.29 -3.72 -17.18
N LEU A 23 24.57 -4.43 -16.30
CA LEU A 23 23.78 -5.62 -16.64
C LEU A 23 22.43 -5.29 -17.28
N LEU A 24 21.91 -4.10 -17.02
CA LEU A 24 20.68 -3.57 -17.61
C LEU A 24 20.92 -2.20 -18.24
N THR A 25 20.32 -1.97 -19.39
CA THR A 25 20.24 -0.63 -19.97
C THR A 25 19.21 0.22 -19.20
N LEU A 26 19.33 1.55 -19.30
CA LEU A 26 18.38 2.46 -18.68
C LEU A 26 16.93 2.20 -19.14
N VAL A 27 16.72 1.94 -20.44
CA VAL A 27 15.39 1.69 -21.02
C VAL A 27 14.77 0.41 -20.44
N GLN A 28 15.55 -0.66 -20.32
CA GLN A 28 15.08 -1.90 -19.68
C GLN A 28 14.75 -1.69 -18.21
N ALA A 29 15.59 -0.95 -17.50
CA ALA A 29 15.37 -0.61 -16.10
C ALA A 29 14.06 0.17 -15.87
N ILE A 30 13.79 1.17 -16.70
CA ILE A 30 12.54 1.95 -16.63
C ILE A 30 11.32 1.02 -16.77
N GLY A 31 11.32 0.10 -17.73
CA GLY A 31 10.21 -0.85 -17.91
C GLY A 31 9.99 -1.74 -16.67
N VAL A 32 11.08 -2.22 -16.04
CA VAL A 32 10.96 -3.03 -14.82
C VAL A 32 10.47 -2.20 -13.63
N ILE A 33 10.93 -0.96 -13.49
CA ILE A 33 10.50 -0.03 -12.44
C ILE A 33 9.01 0.29 -12.57
N MET A 34 8.53 0.58 -13.79
CA MET A 34 7.09 0.78 -14.04
C MET A 34 6.27 -0.46 -13.67
N GLY A 35 6.76 -1.65 -14.05
CA GLY A 35 6.13 -2.92 -13.68
C GLY A 35 6.18 -3.20 -12.17
N ALA A 36 7.17 -2.66 -11.45
CA ALA A 36 7.25 -2.79 -10.00
C ALA A 36 6.09 -2.06 -9.29
N ASN A 37 5.69 -0.90 -9.78
CA ASN A 37 4.52 -0.17 -9.25
C ASN A 37 3.24 -1.01 -9.39
N ILE A 38 3.02 -1.60 -10.57
CA ILE A 38 1.87 -2.49 -10.80
C ILE A 38 1.92 -3.70 -9.84
N GLY A 39 3.11 -4.30 -9.66
CA GLY A 39 3.29 -5.45 -8.77
C GLY A 39 2.96 -5.16 -7.30
N THR A 40 3.12 -3.91 -6.85
CA THR A 40 2.80 -3.49 -5.47
C THR A 40 1.30 -3.51 -5.19
N THR A 41 0.46 -3.32 -6.21
CA THR A 41 -1.00 -3.29 -6.03
C THR A 41 -1.56 -4.61 -5.49
N ILE A 42 -0.90 -5.73 -5.76
CA ILE A 42 -1.28 -7.04 -5.23
C ILE A 42 -1.29 -7.07 -3.70
N THR A 43 -0.37 -6.35 -3.05
CA THR A 43 -0.35 -6.28 -1.58
C THR A 43 -1.63 -5.66 -1.03
N ALA A 44 -2.10 -4.54 -1.63
CA ALA A 44 -3.35 -3.91 -1.22
C ALA A 44 -4.54 -4.87 -1.34
N TRP A 45 -4.63 -5.61 -2.43
CA TRP A 45 -5.67 -6.61 -2.63
C TRP A 45 -5.56 -7.77 -1.64
N MET A 46 -4.35 -8.30 -1.38
CA MET A 46 -4.16 -9.35 -0.38
C MET A 46 -4.62 -8.90 1.00
N VAL A 47 -4.23 -7.71 1.42
CA VAL A 47 -4.63 -7.15 2.72
C VAL A 47 -6.15 -6.93 2.76
N SER A 48 -6.74 -6.35 1.70
CA SER A 48 -8.19 -6.08 1.65
C SER A 48 -9.04 -7.34 1.61
N LEU A 49 -8.63 -8.36 0.87
CA LEU A 49 -9.39 -9.61 0.71
C LEU A 49 -9.23 -10.55 1.91
N LEU A 50 -8.00 -10.68 2.41
CA LEU A 50 -7.66 -11.69 3.41
C LEU A 50 -7.56 -11.09 4.82
N GLY A 51 -7.03 -9.87 4.93
CA GLY A 51 -6.72 -9.25 6.21
C GLY A 51 -7.93 -8.72 6.98
N PHE A 52 -9.07 -8.52 6.31
CA PHE A 52 -10.27 -7.92 6.92
C PHE A 52 -11.50 -8.84 6.90
N LYS A 53 -11.58 -9.80 6.00
CA LYS A 53 -12.76 -10.68 5.87
C LYS A 53 -12.63 -12.04 6.56
N ALA A 54 -11.42 -12.51 6.77
CA ALA A 54 -11.17 -13.76 7.44
C ALA A 54 -10.36 -13.50 8.69
N ASP A 55 -10.76 -14.09 9.81
CA ASP A 55 -9.92 -14.15 11.02
C ASP A 55 -8.71 -15.07 10.78
N ILE A 56 -7.95 -14.74 9.70
CA ILE A 56 -6.72 -15.47 9.37
C ILE A 56 -5.71 -15.33 10.51
N SER A 57 -5.83 -14.27 11.32
CA SER A 57 -5.01 -14.12 12.53
C SER A 57 -5.14 -15.31 13.49
N ILE A 58 -6.32 -15.93 13.61
CA ILE A 58 -6.53 -17.14 14.42
C ILE A 58 -5.72 -18.31 13.88
N LEU A 59 -5.60 -18.41 12.56
CA LEU A 59 -4.83 -19.46 11.88
C LEU A 59 -3.34 -19.13 11.79
N ALA A 60 -2.95 -17.87 12.01
CA ALA A 60 -1.57 -17.43 11.86
C ALA A 60 -0.61 -18.21 12.77
N VAL A 61 -0.97 -18.41 14.04
CA VAL A 61 -0.12 -19.15 14.99
C VAL A 61 0.00 -20.63 14.63
N PRO A 62 -1.10 -21.38 14.37
CA PRO A 62 -1.01 -22.75 13.86
C PRO A 62 -0.23 -22.89 12.55
N LEU A 63 -0.46 -21.97 11.58
CA LEU A 63 0.28 -21.97 10.33
C LEU A 63 1.77 -21.69 10.53
N MET A 64 2.11 -20.78 11.45
CA MET A 64 3.51 -20.48 11.79
C MET A 64 4.22 -21.73 12.35
N LEU A 65 3.54 -22.50 13.22
CA LEU A 65 4.08 -23.76 13.74
C LEU A 65 4.33 -24.76 12.60
N LEU A 66 3.38 -24.94 11.71
CA LEU A 66 3.53 -25.81 10.53
C LEU A 66 4.69 -25.31 9.64
N GLY A 67 4.73 -24.03 9.35
CA GLY A 67 5.80 -23.42 8.57
C GLY A 67 7.17 -23.64 9.21
N PHE A 68 7.28 -23.51 10.53
CA PHE A 68 8.52 -23.78 11.27
C PHE A 68 8.96 -25.24 11.15
N LEU A 69 8.04 -26.18 11.24
CA LEU A 69 8.35 -27.61 11.04
C LEU A 69 8.88 -27.87 9.63
N PHE A 70 8.26 -27.27 8.61
CA PHE A 70 8.71 -27.40 7.22
C PHE A 70 10.06 -26.69 6.97
N SER A 71 10.31 -25.55 7.61
CA SER A 71 11.57 -24.78 7.43
C SER A 71 12.79 -25.52 8.01
N ASN A 72 12.58 -26.48 8.94
CA ASN A 72 13.62 -27.36 9.46
C ASN A 72 13.86 -28.60 8.61
N SER A 73 13.19 -28.74 7.46
CA SER A 73 13.39 -29.89 6.56
C SER A 73 14.77 -29.84 5.90
N LYS A 74 15.32 -31.02 5.65
CA LYS A 74 16.56 -31.17 4.84
C LYS A 74 16.33 -30.97 3.34
N ASN A 75 15.07 -30.97 2.90
CA ASN A 75 14.70 -30.74 1.51
C ASN A 75 14.50 -29.24 1.30
N ASP A 76 15.27 -28.64 0.39
CA ASP A 76 15.22 -27.20 0.09
C ASP A 76 13.83 -26.71 -0.34
N GLN A 77 13.06 -27.52 -1.07
CA GLN A 77 11.71 -27.15 -1.47
C GLN A 77 10.79 -27.05 -0.25
N HIS A 78 10.84 -28.03 0.66
CA HIS A 78 10.05 -27.99 1.90
C HIS A 78 10.47 -26.82 2.79
N LYS A 79 11.78 -26.56 2.90
CA LYS A 79 12.32 -25.43 3.65
C LYS A 79 11.77 -24.10 3.10
N ASN A 80 11.84 -23.89 1.79
CA ASN A 80 11.34 -22.66 1.15
C ASN A 80 9.82 -22.49 1.35
N ILE A 81 9.04 -23.58 1.26
CA ILE A 81 7.61 -23.55 1.56
C ILE A 81 7.38 -23.21 3.04
N GLY A 82 8.17 -23.77 3.95
CA GLY A 82 8.10 -23.46 5.37
C GLY A 82 8.35 -21.99 5.64
N GLU A 83 9.40 -21.41 5.05
CA GLU A 83 9.72 -19.99 5.18
C GLU A 83 8.61 -19.08 4.60
N LEU A 84 8.01 -19.48 3.47
CA LEU A 84 6.85 -18.79 2.91
C LEU A 84 5.66 -18.78 3.87
N ILE A 85 5.32 -19.95 4.45
CA ILE A 85 4.22 -20.07 5.40
C ILE A 85 4.47 -19.24 6.66
N VAL A 86 5.69 -19.25 7.20
CA VAL A 86 6.07 -18.41 8.35
C VAL A 86 5.93 -16.93 8.01
N GLY A 87 6.47 -16.49 6.87
CA GLY A 87 6.35 -15.08 6.43
C GLY A 87 4.91 -14.63 6.24
N PHE A 88 4.08 -15.47 5.63
CA PHE A 88 2.65 -15.23 5.48
C PHE A 88 1.94 -15.11 6.84
N SER A 89 2.24 -16.02 7.77
CA SER A 89 1.66 -16.00 9.12
C SER A 89 2.06 -14.74 9.89
N LEU A 90 3.33 -14.34 9.81
CA LEU A 90 3.84 -13.11 10.45
C LEU A 90 3.18 -11.85 9.88
N LEU A 91 2.91 -11.81 8.57
CA LEU A 91 2.22 -10.69 7.93
C LEU A 91 0.82 -10.50 8.53
N PHE A 92 0.02 -11.58 8.62
CA PHE A 92 -1.34 -11.49 9.15
C PHE A 92 -1.39 -11.29 10.66
N LEU A 93 -0.44 -11.86 11.39
CA LEU A 93 -0.29 -11.58 12.82
C LEU A 93 0.06 -10.11 13.08
N GLY A 94 0.99 -9.56 12.30
CA GLY A 94 1.33 -8.13 12.37
C GLY A 94 0.15 -7.23 12.02
N LEU A 95 -0.63 -7.59 11.00
CA LEU A 95 -1.84 -6.86 10.64
C LEU A 95 -2.90 -6.88 11.77
N SER A 96 -3.06 -8.04 12.46
CA SER A 96 -3.94 -8.16 13.62
C SER A 96 -3.48 -7.24 14.76
N PHE A 97 -2.20 -7.29 15.11
CA PHE A 97 -1.65 -6.41 16.14
C PHE A 97 -1.79 -4.93 15.79
N MET A 98 -1.62 -4.58 14.52
CA MET A 98 -1.86 -3.20 14.07
C MET A 98 -3.32 -2.80 14.27
N LYS A 99 -4.29 -3.65 13.91
CA LYS A 99 -5.72 -3.38 14.13
C LYS A 99 -6.05 -3.23 15.61
N GLU A 100 -5.54 -4.13 16.45
CA GLU A 100 -5.79 -4.12 17.89
C GLU A 100 -5.12 -2.93 18.60
N SER A 101 -4.00 -2.44 18.07
CA SER A 101 -3.27 -1.28 18.59
C SER A 101 -3.94 0.05 18.24
N VAL A 102 -4.89 0.04 17.29
CA VAL A 102 -5.62 1.25 16.90
C VAL A 102 -6.65 1.57 18.00
N PRO A 103 -6.56 2.76 18.66
CA PRO A 103 -7.49 3.15 19.69
C PRO A 103 -8.94 3.17 19.17
N ASP A 104 -9.89 2.73 19.99
CA ASP A 104 -11.31 2.91 19.67
C ASP A 104 -11.64 4.41 19.65
N LEU A 105 -12.02 4.93 18.48
CA LEU A 105 -12.37 6.35 18.31
C LEU A 105 -13.53 6.80 19.16
N LYS A 106 -14.38 5.87 19.59
CA LYS A 106 -15.45 6.19 20.54
C LYS A 106 -14.89 6.60 21.90
N GLN A 107 -13.68 6.14 22.23
CA GLN A 107 -12.97 6.46 23.48
C GLN A 107 -11.97 7.61 23.32
N THR A 108 -11.60 8.00 22.09
CA THR A 108 -10.65 9.09 21.79
C THR A 108 -11.21 10.08 20.78
N PRO A 109 -12.29 10.83 21.13
CA PRO A 109 -12.95 11.74 20.20
C PRO A 109 -12.03 12.87 19.69
N GLU A 110 -11.00 13.23 20.46
CA GLU A 110 -10.04 14.28 20.13
C GLU A 110 -9.24 13.97 18.85
N VAL A 111 -8.85 12.71 18.65
CA VAL A 111 -8.14 12.27 17.44
C VAL A 111 -9.04 12.37 16.22
N LEU A 112 -10.30 11.97 16.37
CA LEU A 112 -11.29 12.05 15.30
C LEU A 112 -11.60 13.50 14.93
N GLU A 113 -11.70 14.38 15.92
CA GLU A 113 -11.95 15.80 15.70
C GLU A 113 -10.76 16.48 14.99
N PHE A 114 -9.54 16.14 15.38
CA PHE A 114 -8.32 16.59 14.68
C PHE A 114 -8.32 16.14 13.20
N VAL A 115 -8.59 14.87 12.91
CA VAL A 115 -8.65 14.37 11.54
C VAL A 115 -9.78 15.07 10.74
N ARG A 116 -10.97 15.22 11.33
CA ARG A 116 -12.11 15.90 10.70
C ARG A 116 -11.81 17.38 10.40
N GLN A 117 -11.13 18.05 11.32
CA GLN A 117 -10.71 19.43 11.11
C GLN A 117 -9.85 19.58 9.85
N TRP A 118 -8.91 18.68 9.64
CA TRP A 118 -8.03 18.72 8.46
C TRP A 118 -8.65 18.12 7.19
N ALA A 119 -9.65 17.24 7.31
CA ALA A 119 -10.34 16.62 6.18
C ALA A 119 -11.38 17.55 5.51
N GLY A 120 -11.79 18.64 6.15
CA GLY A 120 -12.88 19.52 5.69
C GLY A 120 -12.48 20.66 4.74
N HIS A 121 -11.21 20.81 4.35
CA HIS A 121 -10.70 21.97 3.60
C HIS A 121 -10.57 21.72 2.09
N GLY A 122 -11.32 20.78 1.52
CA GLY A 122 -11.36 20.52 0.09
C GLY A 122 -9.99 20.12 -0.48
N PHE A 123 -9.49 20.85 -1.49
CA PHE A 123 -8.21 20.54 -2.13
C PHE A 123 -7.01 20.56 -1.17
N TRP A 124 -7.00 21.44 -0.20
CA TRP A 124 -5.92 21.51 0.79
C TRP A 124 -5.86 20.26 1.66
N SER A 125 -7.02 19.68 2.00
CA SER A 125 -7.06 18.38 2.70
C SER A 125 -6.38 17.30 1.87
N VAL A 126 -6.67 17.22 0.58
CA VAL A 126 -6.02 16.26 -0.33
C VAL A 126 -4.51 16.42 -0.29
N MET A 127 -4.00 17.66 -0.35
CA MET A 127 -2.55 17.92 -0.31
C MET A 127 -1.91 17.56 1.03
N ILE A 128 -2.60 17.81 2.14
CA ILE A 128 -2.13 17.45 3.48
C ILE A 128 -2.04 15.93 3.62
N PHE A 129 -3.09 15.19 3.26
CA PHE A 129 -3.10 13.73 3.37
C PHE A 129 -2.13 13.07 2.38
N LEU A 130 -1.93 13.63 1.19
CA LEU A 130 -0.87 13.23 0.28
C LEU A 130 0.51 13.41 0.94
N GLY A 131 0.74 14.56 1.58
CA GLY A 131 1.97 14.82 2.33
C GLY A 131 2.16 13.81 3.48
N VAL A 132 1.10 13.49 4.23
CA VAL A 132 1.13 12.47 5.29
C VAL A 132 1.53 11.11 4.73
N GLY A 133 0.90 10.64 3.65
CA GLY A 133 1.24 9.37 3.01
C GLY A 133 2.70 9.35 2.51
N THR A 134 3.17 10.46 1.92
CA THR A 134 4.56 10.60 1.47
C THR A 134 5.54 10.49 2.64
N ILE A 135 5.33 11.26 3.71
CA ILE A 135 6.22 11.31 4.87
C ILE A 135 6.20 9.95 5.60
N LEU A 136 5.01 9.36 5.77
CA LEU A 136 4.88 8.06 6.43
C LEU A 136 5.64 6.97 5.68
N THR A 137 5.50 6.92 4.35
CA THR A 137 6.25 5.97 3.52
C THR A 137 7.76 6.23 3.55
N LEU A 138 8.16 7.48 3.60
CA LEU A 138 9.57 7.87 3.69
C LEU A 138 10.20 7.42 5.02
N ILE A 139 9.45 7.54 6.12
CA ILE A 139 9.90 7.11 7.45
C ILE A 139 9.94 5.59 7.55
N LEU A 140 8.86 4.91 7.14
CA LEU A 140 8.74 3.46 7.21
C LEU A 140 9.59 2.74 6.16
N GLN A 141 9.92 3.43 5.06
CA GLN A 141 10.58 2.89 3.87
C GLN A 141 9.87 1.65 3.29
N SER A 142 8.57 1.57 3.51
CA SER A 142 7.70 0.48 3.08
C SER A 142 6.32 1.01 2.70
N SER A 143 6.04 1.06 1.40
CA SER A 143 4.71 1.41 0.90
C SER A 143 3.66 0.38 1.32
N SER A 144 4.01 -0.90 1.37
CA SER A 144 3.09 -1.95 1.84
C SER A 144 2.65 -1.75 3.29
N ALA A 145 3.58 -1.32 4.18
CA ALA A 145 3.25 -1.00 5.57
C ALA A 145 2.37 0.26 5.65
N THR A 146 2.70 1.31 4.89
CA THR A 146 1.87 2.53 4.83
C THR A 146 0.48 2.22 4.29
N MET A 147 0.38 1.42 3.21
CA MET A 147 -0.89 0.97 2.66
C MET A 147 -1.72 0.22 3.71
N ALA A 148 -1.13 -0.70 4.47
CA ALA A 148 -1.83 -1.42 5.52
C ALA A 148 -2.39 -0.47 6.60
N ILE A 149 -1.60 0.52 7.03
CA ILE A 149 -2.03 1.56 7.97
C ILE A 149 -3.19 2.37 7.37
N THR A 150 -3.06 2.81 6.12
CA THR A 150 -4.10 3.58 5.42
C THR A 150 -5.39 2.78 5.31
N LEU A 151 -5.32 1.48 4.96
CA LEU A 151 -6.48 0.59 4.91
C LEU A 151 -7.15 0.42 6.28
N ILE A 152 -6.37 0.27 7.36
CA ILE A 152 -6.91 0.18 8.72
C ILE A 152 -7.60 1.49 9.10
N MET A 153 -6.95 2.64 8.92
CA MET A 153 -7.53 3.94 9.23
C MET A 153 -8.84 4.18 8.46
N LEU A 154 -8.88 3.79 7.20
CA LEU A 154 -10.07 3.90 6.36
C LEU A 154 -11.17 2.94 6.82
N SER A 155 -10.87 1.66 7.04
CA SER A 155 -11.86 0.65 7.45
C SER A 155 -12.48 0.95 8.80
N MET A 156 -11.74 1.58 9.70
CA MET A 156 -12.22 2.02 11.01
C MET A 156 -12.95 3.38 10.98
N GLY A 157 -13.08 3.99 9.80
CA GLY A 157 -13.74 5.30 9.65
C GLY A 157 -12.94 6.48 10.20
N TRP A 158 -11.63 6.33 10.43
CA TRP A 158 -10.77 7.42 10.92
C TRP A 158 -10.58 8.50 9.88
N ILE A 159 -10.40 8.10 8.64
CA ILE A 159 -10.22 9.01 7.52
C ILE A 159 -11.29 8.78 6.45
N PRO A 160 -11.80 9.84 5.82
CA PRO A 160 -12.71 9.72 4.68
C PRO A 160 -12.01 9.05 3.49
N PHE A 161 -12.77 8.35 2.65
CA PHE A 161 -12.26 7.67 1.47
C PHE A 161 -11.39 8.55 0.55
N PRO A 162 -11.76 9.80 0.21
CA PRO A 162 -10.91 10.67 -0.59
C PRO A 162 -9.55 10.98 0.05
N MET A 163 -9.50 11.05 1.39
CA MET A 163 -8.25 11.32 2.12
C MET A 163 -7.33 10.08 2.13
N ALA A 164 -7.90 8.89 2.29
CA ALA A 164 -7.17 7.63 2.12
C ALA A 164 -6.58 7.52 0.72
N CYS A 165 -7.35 7.88 -0.31
CA CYS A 165 -6.88 7.92 -1.70
C CYS A 165 -5.72 8.90 -1.88
N ALA A 166 -5.77 10.07 -1.24
CA ALA A 166 -4.67 11.04 -1.26
C ALA A 166 -3.41 10.49 -0.58
N MET A 167 -3.56 9.76 0.54
CA MET A 167 -2.42 9.10 1.20
C MET A 167 -1.75 8.08 0.27
N VAL A 168 -2.53 7.26 -0.43
CA VAL A 168 -2.01 6.28 -1.41
C VAL A 168 -1.22 6.96 -2.54
N LEU A 169 -1.72 8.08 -3.06
CA LEU A 169 -0.96 8.89 -4.02
C LEU A 169 0.37 9.38 -3.43
N GLY A 170 0.36 9.78 -2.16
CA GLY A 170 1.57 10.19 -1.44
C GLY A 170 2.56 9.04 -1.24
N GLU A 171 2.08 7.83 -0.97
CA GLU A 171 2.89 6.61 -0.83
C GLU A 171 3.72 6.35 -2.09
N ASN A 172 3.14 6.56 -3.27
CA ASN A 172 3.83 6.38 -4.54
C ASN A 172 5.02 7.34 -4.68
N ILE A 173 4.91 8.58 -4.18
CA ILE A 173 6.05 9.52 -4.14
C ILE A 173 7.08 9.06 -3.11
N GLY A 174 6.64 8.74 -1.88
CA GLY A 174 7.50 8.35 -0.78
C GLY A 174 8.37 7.12 -1.08
N THR A 175 7.82 6.15 -1.82
CA THR A 175 8.52 4.93 -2.21
C THR A 175 9.77 5.19 -3.07
N THR A 176 9.82 6.31 -3.80
CA THR A 176 10.93 6.60 -4.71
C THR A 176 12.25 6.91 -3.99
N ILE A 177 12.18 7.30 -2.72
CA ILE A 177 13.37 7.73 -1.96
C ILE A 177 14.38 6.60 -1.78
N THR A 178 13.93 5.35 -1.59
CA THR A 178 14.80 4.20 -1.39
C THR A 178 15.70 3.93 -2.61
N ALA A 179 15.13 4.03 -3.81
CA ALA A 179 15.87 3.91 -5.06
C ALA A 179 16.90 5.06 -5.22
N ASN A 180 16.55 6.30 -4.85
CA ASN A 180 17.44 7.45 -4.93
C ASN A 180 18.59 7.35 -3.91
N ILE A 181 18.32 6.88 -2.69
CA ILE A 181 19.37 6.62 -1.70
C ILE A 181 20.35 5.55 -2.23
N ALA A 182 19.83 4.44 -2.74
CA ALA A 182 20.66 3.37 -3.30
C ALA A 182 21.51 3.86 -4.50
N ALA A 183 20.93 4.71 -5.35
CA ALA A 183 21.63 5.28 -6.50
C ALA A 183 22.65 6.37 -6.15
N SER A 184 22.63 6.94 -4.95
CA SER A 184 23.42 8.11 -4.56
C SER A 184 24.93 7.87 -4.76
N VAL A 185 25.38 6.65 -4.46
CA VAL A 185 26.77 6.19 -4.62
C VAL A 185 27.03 5.53 -5.98
N GLY A 186 26.03 5.43 -6.85
CA GLY A 186 26.10 4.77 -8.14
C GLY A 186 26.62 5.68 -9.28
N ASN A 187 26.82 5.07 -10.43
CA ASN A 187 27.19 5.77 -11.66
C ASN A 187 26.03 6.63 -12.23
N PRO A 188 26.27 7.47 -13.23
CA PRO A 188 25.21 8.33 -13.81
C PRO A 188 24.00 7.57 -14.35
N ALA A 189 24.18 6.35 -14.87
CA ALA A 189 23.09 5.55 -15.40
C ALA A 189 22.17 5.05 -14.27
N ALA A 190 22.75 4.59 -13.15
CA ALA A 190 21.99 4.21 -11.94
C ALA A 190 21.19 5.38 -11.36
N LYS A 191 21.81 6.58 -11.28
CA LYS A 191 21.13 7.81 -10.84
C LYS A 191 19.96 8.18 -11.76
N ARG A 192 20.13 8.04 -13.08
CA ARG A 192 19.03 8.26 -14.03
C ARG A 192 17.92 7.26 -13.89
N ALA A 193 18.22 5.98 -13.60
CA ALA A 193 17.20 4.97 -13.35
C ALA A 193 16.38 5.27 -12.09
N ALA A 194 17.02 5.67 -10.99
CA ALA A 194 16.32 6.09 -9.78
C ALA A 194 15.50 7.37 -9.99
N LEU A 195 16.06 8.36 -10.71
CA LEU A 195 15.35 9.59 -11.04
C LEU A 195 14.13 9.33 -11.92
N SER A 196 14.22 8.39 -12.88
CA SER A 196 13.07 8.01 -13.71
C SER A 196 11.91 7.45 -12.89
N HIS A 197 12.19 6.69 -11.83
CA HIS A 197 11.20 6.23 -10.87
C HIS A 197 10.49 7.42 -10.19
N THR A 198 11.26 8.40 -9.72
CA THR A 198 10.69 9.60 -9.09
C THR A 198 9.83 10.40 -10.07
N ILE A 199 10.35 10.66 -11.28
CA ILE A 199 9.62 11.42 -12.30
C ILE A 199 8.31 10.73 -12.65
N PHE A 200 8.33 9.41 -12.85
CA PHE A 200 7.15 8.62 -13.18
C PHE A 200 6.09 8.73 -12.09
N ASN A 201 6.46 8.53 -10.82
CA ASN A 201 5.51 8.59 -9.71
C ASN A 201 4.98 10.02 -9.48
N VAL A 202 5.84 11.04 -9.50
CA VAL A 202 5.41 12.44 -9.35
C VAL A 202 4.47 12.84 -10.49
N PHE A 203 4.80 12.49 -11.74
CA PHE A 203 3.95 12.77 -12.89
C PHE A 203 2.60 12.06 -12.76
N GLY A 204 2.58 10.77 -12.37
CA GLY A 204 1.36 10.01 -12.12
C GLY A 204 0.49 10.64 -11.04
N VAL A 205 1.10 11.09 -9.93
CA VAL A 205 0.38 11.76 -8.85
C VAL A 205 -0.19 13.11 -9.29
N VAL A 206 0.57 13.93 -10.01
CA VAL A 206 0.08 15.21 -10.55
C VAL A 206 -1.11 14.98 -11.48
N TRP A 207 -1.00 14.01 -12.36
CA TRP A 207 -2.08 13.62 -13.26
C TRP A 207 -3.33 13.16 -12.50
N ALA A 208 -3.13 12.27 -11.50
CA ALA A 208 -4.22 11.78 -10.67
C ALA A 208 -4.88 12.89 -9.84
N LEU A 209 -4.12 13.90 -9.38
CA LEU A 209 -4.66 15.07 -8.68
C LEU A 209 -5.51 15.96 -9.58
N ILE A 210 -5.09 16.17 -10.83
CA ILE A 210 -5.86 16.95 -11.81
C ILE A 210 -7.22 16.29 -12.07
N LEU A 211 -7.23 14.96 -12.17
CA LEU A 211 -8.43 14.16 -12.42
C LEU A 211 -8.99 13.52 -11.13
N PHE A 212 -8.69 14.05 -9.96
CA PHE A 212 -8.98 13.41 -8.68
C PHE A 212 -10.45 13.04 -8.52
N ARG A 213 -11.36 14.02 -8.71
CA ARG A 213 -12.80 13.77 -8.60
C ARG A 213 -13.35 12.79 -9.64
N PRO A 214 -13.07 12.96 -10.96
CA PRO A 214 -13.45 11.97 -11.96
C PRO A 214 -12.92 10.57 -11.67
N PHE A 215 -11.70 10.47 -11.17
CA PHE A 215 -11.05 9.21 -10.85
C PHE A 215 -11.71 8.50 -9.66
N LEU A 216 -12.01 9.24 -8.58
CA LEU A 216 -12.81 8.72 -7.47
C LEU A 216 -14.21 8.27 -7.93
N GLY A 217 -14.86 9.03 -8.80
CA GLY A 217 -16.16 8.67 -9.36
C GLY A 217 -16.11 7.39 -10.20
N LEU A 218 -15.04 7.17 -10.96
CA LEU A 218 -14.81 5.92 -11.69
C LEU A 218 -14.67 4.74 -10.75
N VAL A 219 -13.81 4.87 -9.73
CA VAL A 219 -13.62 3.83 -8.70
C VAL A 219 -14.95 3.52 -8.01
N GLY A 220 -15.69 4.55 -7.59
CA GLY A 220 -16.99 4.38 -6.94
C GLY A 220 -17.98 3.61 -7.78
N LYS A 221 -18.08 3.91 -9.09
CA LYS A 221 -18.94 3.17 -10.02
C LYS A 221 -18.51 1.71 -10.20
N ILE A 222 -17.22 1.43 -10.24
CA ILE A 222 -16.72 0.05 -10.32
C ILE A 222 -17.14 -0.72 -9.07
N ILE A 223 -17.02 -0.13 -7.88
CA ILE A 223 -17.41 -0.76 -6.62
C ILE A 223 -18.93 -1.00 -6.56
N GLU A 224 -19.75 -0.06 -7.05
CA GLU A 224 -21.21 -0.27 -7.21
C GLU A 224 -21.54 -1.44 -8.13
N LEU A 225 -20.84 -1.56 -9.25
CA LEU A 225 -21.01 -2.70 -10.18
C LEU A 225 -20.64 -4.04 -9.55
N LEU A 226 -19.76 -4.05 -8.56
CA LEU A 226 -19.41 -5.23 -7.77
C LEU A 226 -20.45 -5.53 -6.66
N GLY A 227 -21.51 -4.71 -6.52
CA GLY A 227 -22.58 -4.91 -5.57
C GLY A 227 -22.32 -4.32 -4.18
N PHE A 228 -21.37 -3.39 -4.05
CA PHE A 228 -21.05 -2.70 -2.80
C PHE A 228 -21.48 -1.23 -2.83
N PRO A 229 -21.65 -0.56 -1.66
CA PRO A 229 -21.87 0.88 -1.60
C PRO A 229 -20.75 1.67 -2.28
N ASN A 230 -21.08 2.83 -2.85
CA ASN A 230 -20.09 3.68 -3.49
C ASN A 230 -19.25 4.42 -2.44
N PRO A 231 -17.95 4.11 -2.30
CA PRO A 231 -17.11 4.77 -1.29
C PRO A 231 -16.77 6.23 -1.63
N ALA A 232 -17.00 6.65 -2.88
CA ALA A 232 -16.78 8.01 -3.34
C ALA A 232 -18.07 8.87 -3.29
N ALA A 233 -19.20 8.31 -2.88
CA ALA A 233 -20.44 9.05 -2.75
C ALA A 233 -20.34 10.11 -1.65
N GLU A 234 -21.09 11.22 -1.84
CA GLU A 234 -21.18 12.26 -0.84
C GLU A 234 -21.81 11.71 0.45
N GLY A 235 -21.19 11.97 1.58
CA GLY A 235 -21.64 11.47 2.88
C GLY A 235 -21.30 10.00 3.16
N PHE A 236 -20.58 9.30 2.29
CA PHE A 236 -20.12 7.94 2.60
C PHE A 236 -19.23 7.94 3.85
N ALA A 237 -19.57 7.08 4.79
CA ALA A 237 -18.79 6.82 5.99
C ALA A 237 -18.84 5.33 6.30
N VAL A 238 -17.73 4.78 6.77
CA VAL A 238 -17.70 3.40 7.24
C VAL A 238 -18.36 3.34 8.62
N SER A 239 -19.52 2.71 8.68
CA SER A 239 -20.29 2.50 9.91
C SER A 239 -20.01 1.12 10.53
N ASP A 240 -19.74 0.14 9.68
CA ASP A 240 -19.38 -1.22 10.05
C ASP A 240 -18.10 -1.64 9.30
N PRO A 241 -16.95 -1.71 10.00
CA PRO A 241 -15.66 -2.10 9.41
C PRO A 241 -15.67 -3.48 8.73
N GLU A 242 -16.48 -4.43 9.25
CA GLU A 242 -16.57 -5.79 8.76
C GLU A 242 -17.72 -5.97 7.75
N GLY A 243 -18.60 -5.01 7.65
CA GLY A 243 -19.76 -5.03 6.78
C GLY A 243 -19.49 -4.57 5.34
N ALA A 244 -20.58 -4.24 4.66
CA ALA A 244 -20.54 -3.79 3.26
C ALA A 244 -19.77 -2.47 3.07
N ASP A 245 -19.91 -1.53 4.01
CA ASP A 245 -19.24 -0.22 3.95
C ASP A 245 -17.73 -0.37 4.07
N GLY A 246 -17.27 -1.14 5.08
CA GLY A 246 -15.84 -1.43 5.26
C GLY A 246 -15.26 -2.14 4.03
N THR A 247 -15.96 -3.13 3.50
CA THR A 247 -15.56 -3.84 2.27
C THR A 247 -15.48 -2.89 1.08
N ALA A 248 -16.47 -2.04 0.88
CA ALA A 248 -16.52 -1.05 -0.19
C ALA A 248 -15.32 -0.09 -0.13
N ALA A 249 -15.01 0.40 1.07
CA ALA A 249 -13.89 1.29 1.32
C ALA A 249 -12.54 0.63 0.99
N LEU A 250 -12.33 -0.60 1.48
CA LEU A 250 -11.09 -1.37 1.25
C LEU A 250 -10.89 -1.71 -0.23
N TYR A 251 -11.93 -2.20 -0.89
CA TYR A 251 -11.86 -2.54 -2.31
C TYR A 251 -11.71 -1.30 -3.18
N GLY A 252 -12.40 -0.21 -2.83
CA GLY A 252 -12.26 1.08 -3.51
C GLY A 252 -10.82 1.60 -3.44
N LEU A 253 -10.18 1.53 -2.27
CA LEU A 253 -8.80 1.98 -2.12
C LEU A 253 -7.82 1.09 -2.88
N SER A 254 -8.01 -0.22 -2.83
CA SER A 254 -7.18 -1.17 -3.60
C SER A 254 -7.37 -1.00 -5.11
N MET A 255 -8.60 -0.71 -5.56
CA MET A 255 -8.91 -0.41 -6.96
C MET A 255 -8.24 0.89 -7.40
N LEU A 256 -8.32 1.95 -6.59
CA LEU A 256 -7.63 3.22 -6.89
C LEU A 256 -6.12 3.02 -7.04
N HIS A 257 -5.52 2.23 -6.17
CA HIS A 257 -4.09 1.92 -6.25
C HIS A 257 -3.72 1.10 -7.50
N THR A 258 -4.68 0.38 -8.07
CA THR A 258 -4.46 -0.47 -9.26
C THR A 258 -4.58 0.31 -10.57
N LEU A 259 -5.48 1.28 -10.63
CA LEU A 259 -5.74 2.14 -11.79
C LEU A 259 -4.71 3.25 -11.93
#